data_15e620e1bdae99634e349dda22dc46ba
#
_entry.id   15e620e1bdae99634e349dda22dc46ba
#
_cell.length_a   1.000
_cell.length_b   1.000
_cell.length_c   1.000
_cell.angle_alpha   90.00
_cell.angle_beta   90.00
_cell.angle_gamma   90.00
#
_symmetry.space_group_name_H-M   'P 1'
#
loop_
_entity.id
_entity.type
_entity.pdbx_description
1 polymer ?
#
loop_
_entity_poly.entity_id
_entity_poly.type
_entity_poly.pdbx_seq_one_letter_code
_entity_poly.pdbx_strand_id
1 'polypeptide(L)'
;MFLFKINKDFDFLKKTFLKFFQQKHIINRLNDIERLNISGWEIWLQVEMLIFLCAQDNVQEAYREERCFMDQRKEKLKSLCAIDFIVREKGAHSFIPIEVKQNMEAAACIRNMIKDFDKYNNIRQLELPSERDLWLIGIHRKVEQDYLFKLIDEKLDINHKYVFTQEIK
;
A
#
# COMPACT_ATOMS: atom_id res chain seq x y z
N MET A 1 10.65 21.13 3.73
CA MET A 1 10.57 20.01 4.72
C MET A 1 9.61 18.92 4.29
N PHE A 2 8.40 19.22 3.83
CA PHE A 2 7.37 18.25 3.39
C PHE A 2 7.84 17.34 2.23
N LEU A 3 8.29 17.90 1.10
CA LEU A 3 8.78 17.13 -0.05
C LEU A 3 9.96 16.20 0.27
N PHE A 4 10.80 16.57 1.24
CA PHE A 4 11.90 15.73 1.68
C PHE A 4 11.41 14.48 2.43
N LYS A 5 10.37 14.62 3.25
CA LYS A 5 9.75 13.46 3.94
C LYS A 5 9.14 12.49 2.93
N ILE A 6 8.38 12.97 1.95
CA ILE A 6 7.76 12.14 0.91
C ILE A 6 8.82 11.38 0.10
N ASN A 7 9.89 12.04 -0.34
CA ASN A 7 10.96 11.37 -1.08
C ASN A 7 11.62 10.25 -0.25
N LYS A 8 11.87 10.52 1.04
CA LYS A 8 12.46 9.55 1.95
C LYS A 8 11.54 8.33 2.15
N ASP A 9 10.24 8.55 2.35
CA ASP A 9 9.26 7.50 2.51
C ASP A 9 9.15 6.65 1.23
N PHE A 10 9.13 7.32 0.07
CA PHE A 10 9.11 6.64 -1.23
C PHE A 10 10.33 5.72 -1.42
N ASP A 11 11.53 6.23 -1.19
CA ASP A 11 12.76 5.46 -1.34
C ASP A 11 12.82 4.27 -0.37
N PHE A 12 12.41 4.48 0.89
CA PHE A 12 12.31 3.43 1.89
C PHE A 12 11.34 2.33 1.46
N LEU A 13 10.11 2.70 1.10
CA LEU A 13 9.06 1.76 0.70
C LEU A 13 9.42 1.03 -0.59
N LYS A 14 9.88 1.77 -1.61
CA LYS A 14 10.33 1.20 -2.88
C LYS A 14 11.40 0.14 -2.66
N LYS A 15 12.46 0.46 -1.90
CA LYS A 15 13.55 -0.48 -1.59
C LYS A 15 13.06 -1.69 -0.82
N THR A 16 12.17 -1.49 0.15
CA THR A 16 11.66 -2.54 1.01
C THR A 16 10.76 -3.49 0.22
N PHE A 17 9.80 -2.96 -0.54
CA PHE A 17 8.87 -3.80 -1.30
C PHE A 17 9.51 -4.45 -2.53
N LEU A 18 10.51 -3.82 -3.14
CA LEU A 18 11.32 -4.53 -4.16
C LEU A 18 11.93 -5.80 -3.60
N LYS A 19 12.55 -5.75 -2.42
CA LYS A 19 13.11 -6.94 -1.76
C LYS A 19 12.03 -7.98 -1.43
N PHE A 20 10.85 -7.55 -0.98
CA PHE A 20 9.74 -8.44 -0.68
C PHE A 20 9.31 -9.21 -1.93
N PHE A 21 8.99 -8.50 -3.01
CA PHE A 21 8.53 -9.12 -4.26
C PHE A 21 9.62 -9.86 -5.05
N GLN A 22 10.89 -9.73 -4.68
CA GLN A 22 11.99 -10.52 -5.23
C GLN A 22 12.20 -11.86 -4.50
N GLN A 23 11.51 -12.12 -3.40
CA GLN A 23 11.62 -13.39 -2.70
C GLN A 23 11.03 -14.53 -3.55
N LYS A 24 11.82 -15.59 -3.75
CA LYS A 24 11.45 -16.72 -4.62
C LYS A 24 10.11 -17.35 -4.25
N HIS A 25 9.81 -17.48 -2.96
CA HIS A 25 8.54 -18.08 -2.51
C HIS A 25 7.35 -17.17 -2.81
N ILE A 26 7.50 -15.83 -2.75
CA ILE A 26 6.46 -14.86 -3.12
C ILE A 26 6.20 -14.93 -4.61
N ILE A 27 7.26 -14.88 -5.44
CA ILE A 27 7.16 -15.01 -6.90
C ILE A 27 6.43 -16.31 -7.28
N ASN A 28 6.87 -17.44 -6.74
CA ASN A 28 6.26 -18.73 -7.05
C ASN A 28 4.78 -18.77 -6.69
N ARG A 29 4.42 -18.22 -5.52
CA ARG A 29 3.02 -18.19 -5.08
C ARG A 29 2.16 -17.28 -5.95
N LEU A 30 2.66 -16.10 -6.32
CA LEU A 30 1.94 -15.20 -7.23
C LEU A 30 1.73 -15.81 -8.62
N ASN A 31 2.73 -16.52 -9.14
CA ASN A 31 2.61 -17.27 -10.40
C ASN A 31 1.56 -18.40 -10.30
N ASP A 32 1.52 -19.12 -9.17
CA ASP A 32 0.48 -20.13 -8.94
C ASP A 32 -0.92 -19.53 -8.85
N ILE A 33 -1.06 -18.41 -8.14
CA ILE A 33 -2.32 -17.65 -8.02
C ILE A 33 -2.81 -17.22 -9.40
N GLU A 34 -1.93 -16.69 -10.24
CA GLU A 34 -2.28 -16.29 -11.60
C GLU A 34 -2.65 -17.49 -12.47
N ARG A 35 -1.81 -18.53 -12.49
CA ARG A 35 -2.01 -19.75 -13.27
C ARG A 35 -3.31 -20.47 -12.94
N LEU A 36 -3.68 -20.51 -11.63
CA LEU A 36 -4.87 -21.19 -11.13
C LEU A 36 -6.09 -20.26 -11.02
N ASN A 37 -5.94 -18.99 -11.39
CA ASN A 37 -6.97 -17.95 -11.29
C ASN A 37 -7.61 -17.84 -9.90
N ILE A 38 -6.77 -17.89 -8.85
CA ILE A 38 -7.22 -17.81 -7.46
C ILE A 38 -7.59 -16.36 -7.12
N SER A 39 -8.73 -16.17 -6.46
CA SER A 39 -9.17 -14.89 -5.90
C SER A 39 -9.06 -14.89 -4.36
N GLY A 40 -9.15 -13.69 -3.74
CA GLY A 40 -9.20 -13.55 -2.27
C GLY A 40 -7.87 -13.79 -1.56
N TRP A 41 -6.74 -13.69 -2.25
CA TRP A 41 -5.41 -13.93 -1.69
C TRP A 41 -4.77 -12.71 -0.98
N GLU A 42 -5.50 -11.60 -0.87
CA GLU A 42 -5.02 -10.36 -0.25
C GLU A 42 -4.56 -10.59 1.20
N ILE A 43 -5.34 -11.33 1.99
CA ILE A 43 -4.99 -11.63 3.39
C ILE A 43 -3.68 -12.42 3.48
N TRP A 44 -3.50 -13.43 2.62
CA TRP A 44 -2.23 -14.17 2.56
C TRP A 44 -1.06 -13.22 2.28
N LEU A 45 -1.19 -12.36 1.28
CA LEU A 45 -0.13 -11.40 0.92
C LEU A 45 0.18 -10.46 2.09
N GLN A 46 -0.84 -9.94 2.76
CA GLN A 46 -0.68 -9.07 3.92
C GLN A 46 0.06 -9.79 5.06
N VAL A 47 -0.21 -11.06 5.31
CA VAL A 47 0.51 -11.83 6.34
C VAL A 47 1.99 -11.99 5.97
N GLU A 48 2.29 -12.38 4.73
CA GLU A 48 3.67 -12.48 4.24
C GLU A 48 4.43 -11.14 4.30
N MET A 49 3.75 -10.05 3.94
CA MET A 49 4.32 -8.71 4.02
C MET A 49 4.64 -8.32 5.47
N LEU A 50 3.75 -8.61 6.42
CA LEU A 50 4.00 -8.32 7.84
C LEU A 50 5.22 -9.10 8.35
N ILE A 51 5.27 -10.42 8.09
CA ILE A 51 6.40 -11.28 8.49
C ILE A 51 7.70 -10.74 7.92
N PHE A 52 7.68 -10.36 6.63
CA PHE A 52 8.85 -9.78 5.97
C PHE A 52 9.27 -8.45 6.61
N LEU A 53 8.33 -7.53 6.82
CA LEU A 53 8.60 -6.22 7.41
C LEU A 53 9.22 -6.34 8.81
N CYS A 54 8.67 -7.21 9.66
CA CYS A 54 9.21 -7.45 11.01
C CYS A 54 10.62 -8.05 11.00
N ALA A 55 11.03 -8.70 9.91
CA ALA A 55 12.36 -9.28 9.76
C ALA A 55 13.42 -8.31 9.18
N GLN A 56 13.03 -7.09 8.78
CA GLN A 56 13.97 -6.14 8.17
C GLN A 56 14.73 -5.32 9.21
N ASP A 57 16.05 -5.24 9.11
CA ASP A 57 16.92 -4.46 10.01
C ASP A 57 16.62 -2.96 10.02
N ASN A 58 16.07 -2.43 8.94
CA ASN A 58 15.72 -1.02 8.79
C ASN A 58 14.27 -0.69 9.18
N VAL A 59 13.48 -1.69 9.59
CA VAL A 59 12.15 -1.52 10.16
C VAL A 59 12.25 -1.58 11.69
N GLN A 60 11.72 -0.58 12.37
CA GLN A 60 11.64 -0.54 13.83
C GLN A 60 10.41 -1.29 14.33
N GLU A 61 9.27 -1.02 13.69
CA GLU A 61 7.97 -1.60 14.03
C GLU A 61 7.10 -1.68 12.78
N ALA A 62 6.28 -2.72 12.72
CA ALA A 62 5.23 -2.86 11.71
C ALA A 62 4.00 -3.51 12.33
N TYR A 63 2.82 -2.99 12.04
CA TYR A 63 1.54 -3.51 12.51
C TYR A 63 0.58 -3.64 11.34
N ARG A 64 -0.33 -4.62 11.43
CA ARG A 64 -1.38 -4.89 10.44
C ARG A 64 -2.75 -4.58 11.03
N GLU A 65 -3.66 -4.12 10.16
CA GLU A 65 -5.04 -3.78 10.57
C GLU A 65 -5.10 -2.73 11.68
N GLU A 66 -4.31 -1.67 11.50
CA GLU A 66 -4.30 -0.57 12.46
C GLU A 66 -5.64 0.15 12.48
N ARG A 67 -6.22 0.25 13.67
CA ARG A 67 -7.53 0.88 13.86
C ARG A 67 -7.46 2.38 13.68
N CYS A 68 -8.50 2.93 13.07
CA CYS A 68 -8.66 4.36 12.90
C CYS A 68 -10.12 4.79 13.15
N PHE A 69 -10.28 6.03 13.53
CA PHE A 69 -11.60 6.63 13.79
C PHE A 69 -11.99 7.54 12.64
N MET A 70 -13.16 7.26 12.04
CA MET A 70 -13.72 8.10 10.99
C MET A 70 -14.29 9.40 11.56
N ASP A 71 -14.21 10.48 10.78
CA ASP A 71 -14.87 11.74 11.13
C ASP A 71 -16.38 11.60 10.93
N GLN A 72 -17.10 11.36 12.02
CA GLN A 72 -18.56 11.16 12.02
C GLN A 72 -19.36 12.35 11.47
N ARG A 73 -18.73 13.54 11.35
CA ARG A 73 -19.38 14.69 10.71
C ARG A 73 -19.49 14.52 9.20
N LYS A 74 -18.60 13.72 8.61
CA LYS A 74 -18.54 13.44 7.17
C LYS A 74 -19.23 12.14 6.77
N GLU A 75 -19.19 11.12 7.63
CA GLU A 75 -19.82 9.81 7.37
C GLU A 75 -20.64 9.31 8.57
N LYS A 76 -21.94 9.04 8.32
CA LYS A 76 -22.88 8.59 9.36
C LYS A 76 -22.86 7.07 9.65
N LEU A 77 -22.14 6.26 8.87
CA LEU A 77 -22.38 4.82 8.82
C LEU A 77 -21.29 3.92 9.42
N LYS A 78 -20.06 4.39 9.65
CA LYS A 78 -18.99 3.59 10.29
C LYS A 78 -18.11 4.50 11.15
N SER A 79 -18.04 4.18 12.44
CA SER A 79 -17.18 4.89 13.38
C SER A 79 -15.72 4.39 13.38
N LEU A 80 -15.48 3.18 12.88
CA LEU A 80 -14.20 2.49 12.90
C LEU A 80 -13.83 2.00 11.49
N CYS A 81 -12.56 2.15 11.14
CA CYS A 81 -11.93 1.56 9.97
C CYS A 81 -10.59 0.95 10.38
N ALA A 82 -9.95 0.24 9.48
CA ALA A 82 -8.59 -0.21 9.67
C ALA A 82 -7.77 0.14 8.43
N ILE A 83 -6.49 0.45 8.63
CA ILE A 83 -5.46 0.59 7.60
C ILE A 83 -4.69 -0.73 7.55
N ASP A 84 -4.39 -1.22 6.35
CA ASP A 84 -3.77 -2.54 6.17
C ASP A 84 -2.45 -2.64 6.93
N PHE A 85 -1.60 -1.60 6.84
CA PHE A 85 -0.33 -1.55 7.57
C PHE A 85 0.02 -0.15 8.05
N ILE A 86 0.74 -0.11 9.15
CA ILE A 86 1.58 1.02 9.53
C ILE A 86 2.99 0.51 9.78
N VAL A 87 3.99 1.22 9.25
CA VAL A 87 5.39 0.83 9.33
C VAL A 87 6.23 2.00 9.82
N ARG A 88 7.11 1.77 10.77
CA ARG A 88 8.06 2.76 11.26
C ARG A 88 9.49 2.35 10.88
N GLU A 89 10.14 3.21 10.09
CA GLU A 89 11.56 3.06 9.77
C GLU A 89 12.42 3.26 11.04
N LYS A 90 13.51 2.53 11.15
CA LYS A 90 14.45 2.66 12.29
C LYS A 90 15.00 4.09 12.38
N GLY A 91 14.86 4.68 13.56
CA GLY A 91 15.24 6.08 13.82
C GLY A 91 14.19 7.11 13.39
N ALA A 92 13.05 6.71 12.86
CA ALA A 92 11.92 7.61 12.58
C ALA A 92 11.01 7.73 13.82
N HIS A 93 10.32 8.88 13.96
CA HIS A 93 9.40 9.16 15.06
C HIS A 93 7.94 8.86 14.73
N SER A 94 7.59 8.75 13.44
CA SER A 94 6.21 8.55 13.00
C SER A 94 6.09 7.35 12.06
N PHE A 95 4.89 6.77 12.01
CA PHE A 95 4.56 5.65 11.15
C PHE A 95 4.19 6.11 9.74
N ILE A 96 4.44 5.25 8.76
CA ILE A 96 4.00 5.38 7.37
C ILE A 96 2.77 4.49 7.20
N PRO A 97 1.58 5.04 6.94
CA PRO A 97 0.39 4.25 6.67
C PRO A 97 0.41 3.71 5.23
N ILE A 98 0.00 2.46 5.06
CA ILE A 98 0.03 1.74 3.78
C ILE A 98 -1.27 0.96 3.60
N GLU A 99 -1.89 1.10 2.44
CA GLU A 99 -2.99 0.27 1.96
C GLU A 99 -2.53 -0.60 0.79
N VAL A 100 -2.98 -1.84 0.77
CA VAL A 100 -2.64 -2.82 -0.26
C VAL A 100 -3.91 -3.24 -0.99
N LYS A 101 -3.88 -3.19 -2.30
CA LYS A 101 -4.97 -3.69 -3.14
C LYS A 101 -4.47 -4.67 -4.16
N GLN A 102 -5.23 -5.71 -4.32
CA GLN A 102 -5.01 -6.69 -5.38
C GLN A 102 -6.24 -6.78 -6.30
N ASN A 103 -5.99 -6.87 -7.57
CA ASN A 103 -7.00 -7.21 -8.56
C ASN A 103 -6.29 -7.67 -9.84
N MET A 104 -6.82 -8.68 -10.52
CA MET A 104 -6.25 -9.13 -11.78
C MET A 104 -6.27 -8.03 -12.85
N GLU A 105 -7.30 -7.17 -12.83
CA GLU A 105 -7.45 -6.05 -13.75
C GLU A 105 -6.86 -4.76 -13.17
N ALA A 106 -5.88 -4.15 -13.85
CA ALA A 106 -5.20 -2.94 -13.41
C ALA A 106 -6.18 -1.77 -13.15
N ALA A 107 -7.14 -1.56 -14.04
CA ALA A 107 -8.13 -0.49 -13.89
C ALA A 107 -9.03 -0.68 -12.65
N ALA A 108 -9.36 -1.92 -12.31
CA ALA A 108 -10.13 -2.23 -11.10
C ALA A 108 -9.28 -2.08 -9.84
N CYS A 109 -8.00 -2.48 -9.90
CA CYS A 109 -7.05 -2.28 -8.83
C CYS A 109 -6.90 -0.80 -8.49
N ILE A 110 -6.62 0.06 -9.47
CA ILE A 110 -6.48 1.50 -9.29
C ILE A 110 -7.76 2.13 -8.74
N ARG A 111 -8.94 1.77 -9.27
CA ARG A 111 -10.22 2.28 -8.73
C ARG A 111 -10.43 1.92 -7.25
N ASN A 112 -10.01 0.73 -6.83
CA ASN A 112 -10.12 0.32 -5.43
C ASN A 112 -9.11 1.08 -4.55
N MET A 113 -7.89 1.31 -5.04
CA MET A 113 -6.90 2.14 -4.34
C MET A 113 -7.43 3.57 -4.12
N ILE A 114 -8.08 4.18 -5.12
CA ILE A 114 -8.66 5.52 -5.00
C ILE A 114 -9.76 5.56 -3.93
N LYS A 115 -10.62 4.55 -3.89
CA LYS A 115 -11.67 4.46 -2.86
C LYS A 115 -11.08 4.42 -1.45
N ASP A 116 -9.94 3.74 -1.27
CA ASP A 116 -9.28 3.71 0.04
C ASP A 116 -8.59 5.04 0.36
N PHE A 117 -8.04 5.72 -0.64
CA PHE A 117 -7.53 7.08 -0.48
C PHE A 117 -8.63 8.05 -0.05
N ASP A 118 -9.79 8.01 -0.71
CA ASP A 118 -10.95 8.85 -0.34
C ASP A 118 -11.44 8.53 1.07
N LYS A 119 -11.47 7.24 1.44
CA LYS A 119 -11.78 6.81 2.80
C LYS A 119 -10.77 7.33 3.82
N TYR A 120 -9.47 7.25 3.49
CA TYR A 120 -8.40 7.75 4.36
C TYR A 120 -8.52 9.26 4.62
N ASN A 121 -8.90 10.05 3.64
CA ASN A 121 -9.15 11.50 3.79
C ASN A 121 -10.28 11.84 4.77
N ASN A 122 -11.11 10.85 5.14
CA ASN A 122 -12.16 10.97 6.13
C ASN A 122 -11.76 10.42 7.51
N ILE A 123 -10.54 9.93 7.68
CA ILE A 123 -10.03 9.49 8.98
C ILE A 123 -9.73 10.70 9.85
N ARG A 124 -10.25 10.68 11.07
CA ARG A 124 -10.03 11.73 12.07
C ARG A 124 -8.75 11.49 12.86
N GLN A 125 -8.49 10.25 13.22
CA GLN A 125 -7.39 9.87 14.09
C GLN A 125 -7.00 8.42 13.89
N LEU A 126 -5.70 8.14 13.85
CA LEU A 126 -5.12 6.81 14.00
C LEU A 126 -4.88 6.52 15.47
N GLU A 127 -4.90 5.25 15.86
CA GLU A 127 -4.53 4.84 17.22
C GLU A 127 -3.04 5.11 17.50
N LEU A 128 -2.21 4.93 16.48
CA LEU A 128 -0.78 5.26 16.56
C LEU A 128 -0.44 6.55 15.80
N PRO A 129 0.56 7.33 16.26
CA PRO A 129 0.90 8.60 15.63
C PRO A 129 1.37 8.41 14.18
N SER A 130 0.64 9.01 13.25
CA SER A 130 1.09 9.16 11.86
C SER A 130 0.88 10.59 11.40
N GLU A 131 1.96 11.24 11.03
CA GLU A 131 1.98 12.55 10.38
C GLU A 131 2.46 12.42 8.93
N ARG A 132 2.33 11.21 8.37
CA ARG A 132 2.83 10.87 7.04
C ARG A 132 1.69 10.56 6.11
N ASP A 133 1.95 10.75 4.82
CA ASP A 133 0.97 10.46 3.78
C ASP A 133 0.68 8.97 3.66
N LEU A 134 -0.54 8.64 3.24
CA LEU A 134 -0.93 7.29 2.89
C LEU A 134 -0.21 6.83 1.62
N TRP A 135 0.36 5.64 1.68
CA TRP A 135 0.93 4.97 0.52
C TRP A 135 0.04 3.82 0.05
N LEU A 136 -0.15 3.74 -1.26
CA LEU A 136 -1.01 2.75 -1.89
C LEU A 136 -0.15 1.76 -2.68
N ILE A 137 -0.35 0.46 -2.44
CA ILE A 137 0.34 -0.62 -3.16
C ILE A 137 -0.70 -1.41 -3.93
N GLY A 138 -0.65 -1.32 -5.26
CA GLY A 138 -1.53 -2.07 -6.15
C GLY A 138 -0.81 -3.27 -6.78
N ILE A 139 -1.42 -4.45 -6.72
CA ILE A 139 -0.92 -5.66 -7.35
C ILE A 139 -1.94 -6.11 -8.40
N HIS A 140 -1.51 -6.20 -9.65
CA HIS A 140 -2.36 -6.58 -10.78
C HIS A 140 -1.53 -7.32 -11.84
N ARG A 141 -2.22 -7.93 -12.83
CA ARG A 141 -1.53 -8.50 -14.00
C ARG A 141 -0.77 -7.43 -14.74
N LYS A 142 0.31 -7.86 -15.39
CA LYS A 142 1.11 -6.98 -16.24
C LYS A 142 0.24 -6.28 -17.28
N VAL A 143 0.45 -4.98 -17.41
CA VAL A 143 -0.10 -4.14 -18.47
C VAL A 143 1.02 -3.24 -19.01
N GLU A 144 0.82 -2.67 -20.19
CA GLU A 144 1.74 -1.70 -20.74
C GLU A 144 1.86 -0.47 -19.82
N GLN A 145 3.08 0.03 -19.63
CA GLN A 145 3.36 1.11 -18.68
C GLN A 145 2.62 2.40 -19.04
N ASP A 146 2.58 2.75 -20.32
CA ASP A 146 1.86 3.94 -20.79
C ASP A 146 0.36 3.86 -20.50
N TYR A 147 -0.23 2.68 -20.66
CA TYR A 147 -1.62 2.45 -20.29
C TYR A 147 -1.84 2.61 -18.78
N LEU A 148 -0.93 2.10 -17.95
CA LEU A 148 -1.01 2.24 -16.50
C LEU A 148 -0.94 3.70 -16.07
N PHE A 149 0.01 4.47 -16.61
CA PHE A 149 0.13 5.90 -16.31
C PHE A 149 -1.10 6.67 -16.77
N LYS A 150 -1.65 6.37 -17.94
CA LYS A 150 -2.89 6.97 -18.42
C LYS A 150 -4.06 6.71 -17.47
N LEU A 151 -4.21 5.47 -16.96
CA LEU A 151 -5.24 5.15 -15.96
C LEU A 151 -5.08 5.95 -14.66
N ILE A 152 -3.84 6.16 -14.23
CA ILE A 152 -3.53 6.95 -13.03
C ILE A 152 -3.87 8.43 -13.28
N ASP A 153 -3.45 9.00 -14.41
CA ASP A 153 -3.74 10.38 -14.81
C ASP A 153 -5.23 10.69 -14.89
N GLU A 154 -5.99 9.77 -15.49
CA GLU A 154 -7.45 9.93 -15.66
C GLU A 154 -8.20 9.92 -14.32
N LYS A 155 -7.60 9.39 -13.28
CA LYS A 155 -8.28 9.15 -11.98
C LYS A 155 -7.76 10.01 -10.85
N LEU A 156 -6.50 10.38 -10.90
CA LEU A 156 -5.82 11.10 -9.82
C LEU A 156 -5.05 12.28 -10.42
N ASP A 157 -5.29 13.47 -9.90
CA ASP A 157 -4.45 14.64 -10.15
C ASP A 157 -3.21 14.56 -9.24
N ILE A 158 -2.31 13.63 -9.55
CA ILE A 158 -1.10 13.37 -8.74
C ILE A 158 0.18 13.61 -9.53
N ASN A 159 1.25 13.88 -8.80
CA ASN A 159 2.59 14.01 -9.35
C ASN A 159 3.24 12.63 -9.47
N HIS A 160 3.40 12.11 -10.70
CA HIS A 160 3.88 10.77 -11.03
C HIS A 160 5.31 10.46 -10.56
N LYS A 161 6.08 11.42 -10.10
CA LYS A 161 7.42 11.15 -9.54
C LYS A 161 7.43 10.19 -8.35
N TYR A 162 6.27 10.04 -7.69
CA TYR A 162 6.07 9.12 -6.57
C TYR A 162 5.42 7.80 -6.97
N VAL A 163 5.27 7.55 -8.25
CA VAL A 163 4.78 6.27 -8.78
C VAL A 163 5.98 5.41 -9.17
N PHE A 164 5.99 4.19 -8.69
CA PHE A 164 6.95 3.17 -9.07
C PHE A 164 6.21 1.91 -9.50
N THR A 165 6.60 1.38 -10.64
CA THR A 165 6.04 0.15 -11.18
C THR A 165 7.15 -0.91 -11.33
N GLN A 166 6.85 -2.15 -10.95
CA GLN A 166 7.78 -3.26 -11.05
C GLN A 166 7.05 -4.51 -11.54
N GLU A 167 7.60 -5.12 -12.59
CA GLU A 167 7.17 -6.45 -13.00
C GLU A 167 7.78 -7.51 -12.08
N ILE A 168 6.94 -8.41 -11.56
CA ILE A 168 7.35 -9.57 -10.77
C ILE A 168 7.59 -10.72 -11.77
N LYS A 169 8.83 -11.17 -11.88
CA LYS A 169 9.26 -12.23 -12.82
C LYS A 169 9.72 -13.47 -12.07
#